data_e70ce78f3960d54fdf0a431d4d3e0ec8
#
_entry.id   e70ce78f3960d54fdf0a431d4d3e0ec8
#
_cell.length_a   1.000
_cell.length_b   1.000
_cell.length_c   1.000
_cell.angle_alpha   90.00
_cell.angle_beta   90.00
_cell.angle_gamma   90.00
#
_symmetry.space_group_name_H-M   'P 1'
#
loop_
_entity.id
_entity.type
_entity.pdbx_description
1 polymer ?
#
loop_
_entity_poly.entity_id
_entity_poly.type
_entity_poly.pdbx_seq_one_letter_code
_entity_poly.pdbx_strand_id
1 'polypeptide(L)' 'MTYDRNRQQALKAYREKQGSIARLIDGIRGKLEADAKQPDITWASVGSLGHVEELLRELDEFLS' A
#
# COMPACT_ATOMS: atom_id res chain seq x y z
N MET A 1 26.75 -5.90 23.71
CA MET A 1 26.16 -5.99 22.72
C MET A 1 24.67 -5.82 22.59
N THR A 2 24.10 -5.10 23.53
CA THR A 2 22.72 -4.64 23.46
C THR A 2 22.47 -3.82 22.20
N TYR A 3 23.46 -3.06 21.77
CA TYR A 3 23.37 -2.18 20.61
C TYR A 3 23.16 -2.98 19.32
N ASP A 4 23.90 -4.07 19.14
CA ASP A 4 23.79 -4.90 17.94
C ASP A 4 22.45 -5.64 17.90
N ARG A 5 21.96 -6.08 19.04
CA ARG A 5 20.64 -6.73 19.12
C ARG A 5 19.53 -5.78 18.70
N ASN A 6 19.58 -4.54 19.22
CA ASN A 6 18.56 -3.55 18.86
C ASN A 6 18.57 -3.26 17.37
N ARG A 7 19.75 -3.17 16.77
CA ARG A 7 19.89 -2.94 15.34
C ARG A 7 19.34 -4.11 14.54
N GLN A 8 19.64 -5.34 14.95
CA GLN A 8 19.14 -6.53 14.27
C GLN A 8 17.63 -6.64 14.37
N GLN A 9 17.06 -6.34 15.54
CA GLN A 9 15.63 -6.35 15.74
C GLN A 9 14.95 -5.28 14.89
N ALA A 10 15.54 -4.10 14.81
CA ALA A 10 15.02 -3.01 13.98
C ALA A 10 15.05 -3.39 12.49
N LEU A 11 16.12 -4.01 12.03
CA LEU A 11 16.22 -4.47 10.65
C LEU A 11 15.20 -5.54 10.33
N LYS A 12 14.99 -6.47 11.25
CA LYS A 12 13.98 -7.52 11.07
C LYS A 12 12.59 -6.93 10.97
N ALA A 13 12.24 -6.04 11.89
CA ALA A 13 10.95 -5.36 11.88
C ALA A 13 10.76 -4.55 10.60
N TYR A 14 11.79 -3.87 10.16
CA TYR A 14 11.77 -3.08 8.93
C TYR A 14 11.46 -3.97 7.72
N ARG A 15 12.14 -5.11 7.59
CA ARG A 15 11.92 -6.04 6.49
C ARG A 15 10.52 -6.63 6.51
N GLU A 16 10.01 -6.96 7.70
CA GLU A 16 8.65 -7.48 7.84
C GLU A 16 7.62 -6.44 7.41
N LYS A 17 7.81 -5.18 7.80
CA LYS A 17 6.93 -4.09 7.39
C LYS A 17 6.99 -3.86 5.88
N GLN A 18 8.18 -3.89 5.29
CA GLN A 18 8.32 -3.75 3.85
C GLN A 18 7.61 -4.86 3.08
N GLY A 19 7.76 -6.11 3.55
CA GLY A 19 7.07 -7.24 2.95
C GLY A 19 5.55 -7.13 3.05
N SER A 20 5.06 -6.69 4.21
CA SER A 20 3.64 -6.47 4.45
C SER A 20 3.08 -5.39 3.52
N ILE A 21 3.80 -4.27 3.39
CA ILE A 21 3.41 -3.17 2.52
C ILE A 21 3.39 -3.62 1.05
N ALA A 22 4.40 -4.36 0.62
CA ALA A 22 4.45 -4.87 -0.76
C ALA A 22 3.23 -5.75 -1.07
N ARG A 23 2.83 -6.62 -0.14
CA ARG A 23 1.64 -7.46 -0.31
C ARG A 23 0.36 -6.63 -0.39
N LEU A 24 0.26 -5.59 0.43
CA LEU A 24 -0.91 -4.71 0.41
C LEU A 24 -1.00 -3.96 -0.92
N ILE A 25 0.12 -3.49 -1.45
CA ILE A 25 0.17 -2.82 -2.75
C ILE A 25 -0.26 -3.79 -3.86
N ASP A 26 0.26 -5.01 -3.85
CA ASP A 26 -0.15 -6.02 -4.82
C ASP A 26 -1.64 -6.35 -4.72
N GLY A 27 -2.17 -6.43 -3.50
CA GLY A 27 -3.59 -6.64 -3.28
C GLY A 27 -4.44 -5.52 -3.84
N ILE A 28 -4.03 -4.27 -3.63
CA ILE A 28 -4.71 -3.09 -4.17
C ILE A 28 -4.69 -3.13 -5.70
N ARG A 29 -3.55 -3.44 -6.29
CA ARG A 29 -3.43 -3.56 -7.75
C ARG A 29 -4.38 -4.60 -8.30
N GLY A 30 -4.45 -5.78 -7.67
CA GLY A 30 -5.36 -6.84 -8.09
C GLY A 30 -6.83 -6.42 -8.02
N LYS A 31 -7.20 -5.71 -6.95
CA LYS A 31 -8.57 -5.21 -6.81
C LYS A 31 -8.91 -4.17 -7.87
N LEU A 32 -7.97 -3.28 -8.18
CA LEU A 32 -8.17 -2.27 -9.22
C LEU A 32 -8.32 -2.91 -10.59
N GLU A 33 -7.53 -3.93 -10.89
CA GLU A 33 -7.64 -4.66 -12.15
C GLU A 33 -8.99 -5.39 -12.27
N ALA A 34 -9.45 -5.98 -11.18
CA ALA A 34 -10.74 -6.65 -11.15
C ALA A 34 -11.88 -5.65 -11.37
N ASP A 35 -11.82 -4.48 -10.73
CA ASP A 35 -12.82 -3.43 -10.91
C ASP A 35 -12.87 -2.92 -12.36
N ALA A 36 -11.71 -2.81 -13.00
CA ALA A 36 -11.61 -2.35 -14.38
C ALA A 36 -12.31 -3.28 -15.36
N LYS A 37 -12.48 -4.55 -14.99
CA LYS A 37 -13.14 -5.56 -15.85
C LYS A 37 -14.66 -5.57 -15.68
N GLN A 38 -15.20 -4.85 -14.71
CA GLN A 38 -16.64 -4.80 -14.49
C GLN A 38 -17.33 -3.96 -15.56
N PRO A 39 -18.50 -4.43 -16.08
CA PRO A 39 -19.19 -3.70 -17.13
C PRO A 39 -19.86 -2.42 -16.65
N ASP A 40 -20.14 -2.30 -15.35
CA ASP A 40 -20.89 -1.18 -14.78
C ASP A 40 -19.95 -0.20 -14.05
N ILE A 41 -19.32 0.66 -14.82
CA ILE A 41 -18.52 1.73 -14.24
C ILE A 41 -19.41 2.99 -14.10
N THR A 42 -19.60 3.44 -12.87
CA THR A 42 -20.44 4.59 -12.54
C THR A 42 -19.62 5.72 -11.97
N TRP A 43 -20.23 6.89 -11.79
CA TRP A 43 -19.59 8.01 -11.11
C TRP A 43 -19.21 7.67 -9.65
N ALA A 44 -19.98 6.79 -9.02
CA ALA A 44 -19.64 6.30 -7.69
C ALA A 44 -18.31 5.54 -7.71
N SER A 45 -18.07 4.74 -8.75
CA SER A 45 -16.79 4.05 -8.94
C SER A 45 -15.63 5.04 -9.11
N VAL A 46 -15.85 6.09 -9.88
CA VAL A 46 -14.86 7.17 -10.07
C VAL A 46 -14.55 7.86 -8.75
N GLY A 47 -15.57 8.14 -7.95
CA GLY A 47 -15.41 8.74 -6.64
C GLY A 47 -14.60 7.89 -5.70
N SER A 48 -14.86 6.57 -5.67
CA SER A 48 -14.09 5.62 -4.86
C SER A 48 -12.63 5.57 -5.28
N LEU A 49 -12.36 5.54 -6.58
CA LEU A 49 -10.99 5.54 -7.10
C LEU A 49 -10.28 6.86 -6.79
N GLY A 50 -11.00 7.98 -6.84
CA GLY A 50 -10.46 9.29 -6.46
C GLY A 50 -10.00 9.31 -5.02
N HIS A 51 -10.78 8.70 -4.13
CA HIS A 51 -10.39 8.59 -2.72
C HIS A 51 -9.13 7.73 -2.55
N VAL A 52 -9.06 6.60 -3.26
CA VAL A 52 -7.88 5.74 -3.25
C VAL A 52 -6.65 6.50 -3.75
N GLU A 53 -6.82 7.27 -4.82
CA GLU A 53 -5.73 8.08 -5.38
C GLU A 53 -5.22 9.10 -4.36
N GLU A 54 -6.11 9.77 -3.64
CA GLU A 54 -5.73 10.72 -2.59
C GLU A 54 -4.93 10.04 -1.48
N LEU A 55 -5.37 8.87 -1.04
CA LEU A 55 -4.66 8.10 0.00
C LEU A 55 -3.27 7.70 -0.46
N LEU A 56 -3.14 7.29 -1.71
CA LEU A 56 -1.84 6.93 -2.28
C LEU A 56 -0.91 8.13 -2.40
N ARG A 57 -1.43 9.29 -2.76
CA ARG A 57 -0.66 10.53 -2.81
C ARG A 57 -0.15 10.92 -1.44
N GLU A 58 -1.00 10.82 -0.42
CA GLU A 58 -0.61 11.09 0.96
C GLU A 58 0.54 10.18 1.40
N LEU A 59 0.47 8.90 1.05
CA LEU A 59 1.53 7.94 1.34
C LEU A 59 2.82 8.30 0.63
N ASP A 60 2.72 8.68 -0.64
CA ASP A 60 3.88 9.07 -1.43
C ASP A 60 4.56 10.31 -0.85
N GLU A 61 3.79 11.31 -0.46
CA GLU A 61 4.32 12.51 0.20
C GLU A 61 4.98 12.18 1.53
N PHE A 62 4.37 11.30 2.29
CA PHE A 62 4.92 10.88 3.59
C PHE A 62 6.28 10.21 3.42
N LEU A 63 6.47 9.43 2.38
CA LEU A 63 7.69 8.67 2.14
C LEU A 63 8.80 9.49 1.48
N SER A 64 8.47 10.60 0.86
CA SER A 64 9.47 11.43 0.16
C SER A 64 10.28 12.39 1.11
#